data_0315cd1c68bb30f60c98d2ff4e055208
#
_entry.id   0315cd1c68bb30f60c98d2ff4e055208
#
_cell.length_a   1.000
_cell.length_b   1.000
_cell.length_c   1.000
_cell.angle_alpha   90.00
_cell.angle_beta   90.00
_cell.angle_gamma   90.00
#
_symmetry.space_group_name_H-M   'P 1'
#
loop_
_entity.id
_entity.type
_entity.pdbx_description
1 polymer ?
#
loop_
_entity_poly.entity_id
_entity_poly.type
_entity_poly.pdbx_seq_one_letter_code
_entity_poly.pdbx_strand_id
1 'polypeptide(L)'
;MGQPKVLDKTINGQRCEPIEELSIEVPEQFVGAAIELSTRRKGALIRMEPRGDRTLLEFEIPTRGLMGLRSNLLTATQGEAVVAHRFKDYQPYKGDIEMRTNGSLVSLETGEAIAYSMNKLLDRGRFFVEPGEEIYGGQVVGEHTRDRDLNINICKTKKLTNVRASGSDEKVVLPPAIKFSLEEALEYIQEDELVEITPNHMRMRKIQLDPLDRKRNSANED
;
A
#
# COMPACT_ATOMS: atom_id res chain seq x y z
N MET A 1 -10.60 10.64 -1.64
CA MET A 1 -9.56 10.82 -2.69
C MET A 1 -9.14 9.43 -3.16
N GLY A 2 -9.04 9.22 -4.46
CA GLY A 2 -8.52 7.95 -5.02
C GLY A 2 -7.04 8.05 -5.34
N GLN A 3 -6.47 6.94 -5.80
CA GLN A 3 -5.09 6.89 -6.27
C GLN A 3 -4.87 7.88 -7.42
N PRO A 4 -3.76 8.63 -7.45
CA PRO A 4 -3.42 9.50 -8.57
C PRO A 4 -3.32 8.69 -9.86
N LYS A 5 -4.00 9.16 -10.92
CA LYS A 5 -3.96 8.51 -12.23
C LYS A 5 -3.11 9.31 -13.19
N VAL A 6 -2.23 8.61 -13.89
CA VAL A 6 -1.43 9.15 -14.98
C VAL A 6 -2.29 9.22 -16.24
N LEU A 7 -2.18 10.32 -17.01
CA LEU A 7 -2.94 10.48 -18.25
C LEU A 7 -2.21 9.82 -19.42
N ASP A 8 -2.80 8.76 -19.94
CA ASP A 8 -2.35 8.11 -21.16
C ASP A 8 -2.78 8.88 -22.40
N LYS A 9 -2.10 8.66 -23.52
CA LYS A 9 -2.44 9.20 -24.83
C LYS A 9 -2.56 8.09 -25.86
N THR A 10 -3.47 8.25 -26.81
CA THR A 10 -3.50 7.38 -27.98
C THR A 10 -2.68 8.02 -29.10
N ILE A 11 -1.61 7.38 -29.51
CA ILE A 11 -0.71 7.82 -30.58
C ILE A 11 -0.73 6.75 -31.67
N ASN A 12 -1.12 7.12 -32.88
CA ASN A 12 -1.25 6.20 -34.03
C ASN A 12 -2.12 4.95 -33.75
N GLY A 13 -3.18 5.11 -32.95
CA GLY A 13 -4.07 3.99 -32.56
C GLY A 13 -3.56 3.11 -31.44
N GLN A 14 -2.37 3.38 -30.89
CA GLN A 14 -1.77 2.63 -29.78
C GLN A 14 -1.85 3.44 -28.49
N ARG A 15 -2.21 2.75 -27.38
CA ARG A 15 -2.16 3.33 -26.04
C ARG A 15 -0.70 3.57 -25.64
N CYS A 16 -0.39 4.82 -25.31
CA CYS A 16 0.93 5.26 -24.86
C CYS A 16 0.84 5.91 -23.50
N GLU A 17 1.84 5.65 -22.67
CA GLU A 17 1.99 6.23 -21.33
C GLU A 17 3.22 7.13 -21.27
N PRO A 18 3.24 8.14 -20.38
CA PRO A 18 4.40 8.99 -20.21
C PRO A 18 5.52 8.22 -19.53
N ILE A 19 6.72 8.38 -20.08
CA ILE A 19 7.97 7.78 -19.59
C ILE A 19 8.86 8.86 -19.04
N GLU A 20 9.52 8.56 -17.94
CA GLU A 20 10.50 9.43 -17.30
C GLU A 20 11.88 8.81 -17.31
N GLU A 21 12.87 9.66 -17.41
CA GLU A 21 14.26 9.33 -17.10
C GLU A 21 14.42 9.43 -15.59
N LEU A 22 14.74 8.31 -14.97
CA LEU A 22 14.96 8.21 -13.53
C LEU A 22 16.44 8.00 -13.28
N SER A 23 17.04 8.88 -12.46
CA SER A 23 18.42 8.77 -12.01
C SER A 23 18.43 8.44 -10.52
N ILE A 24 19.11 7.37 -10.16
CA ILE A 24 19.29 6.90 -8.78
C ILE A 24 20.77 6.82 -8.48
N GLU A 25 21.22 7.48 -7.42
CA GLU A 25 22.60 7.37 -6.95
C GLU A 25 22.59 6.75 -5.56
N VAL A 26 23.27 5.59 -5.42
CA VAL A 26 23.31 4.79 -4.20
C VAL A 26 24.72 4.26 -3.92
N PRO A 27 25.06 3.99 -2.65
CA PRO A 27 26.24 3.18 -2.31
C PRO A 27 26.21 1.81 -2.97
N GLU A 28 27.38 1.25 -3.26
CA GLU A 28 27.53 -0.02 -4.00
C GLU A 28 26.71 -1.17 -3.40
N GLN A 29 26.64 -1.25 -2.08
CA GLN A 29 25.89 -2.29 -1.35
C GLN A 29 24.37 -2.27 -1.64
N PHE A 30 23.79 -1.16 -2.07
CA PHE A 30 22.35 -1.00 -2.34
C PHE A 30 21.99 -1.04 -3.83
N VAL A 31 22.98 -1.17 -4.73
CA VAL A 31 22.74 -1.19 -6.18
C VAL A 31 21.74 -2.28 -6.58
N GLY A 32 21.90 -3.50 -6.04
CA GLY A 32 20.98 -4.60 -6.32
C GLY A 32 19.54 -4.31 -5.93
N ALA A 33 19.33 -3.77 -4.73
CA ALA A 33 17.98 -3.41 -4.24
C ALA A 33 17.34 -2.29 -5.09
N ALA A 34 18.13 -1.28 -5.50
CA ALA A 34 17.64 -0.19 -6.34
C ALA A 34 17.23 -0.67 -7.74
N ILE A 35 18.01 -1.59 -8.34
CA ILE A 35 17.68 -2.21 -9.63
C ILE A 35 16.40 -3.04 -9.51
N GLU A 36 16.28 -3.89 -8.49
CA GLU A 36 15.10 -4.73 -8.28
C GLU A 36 13.83 -3.90 -8.12
N LEU A 37 13.84 -2.88 -7.24
CA LEU A 37 12.69 -2.00 -7.01
C LEU A 37 12.25 -1.26 -8.26
N SER A 38 13.20 -0.76 -9.07
CA SER A 38 12.91 -0.04 -10.30
C SER A 38 12.38 -0.98 -11.39
N THR A 39 12.95 -2.16 -11.53
CA THR A 39 12.57 -3.15 -12.56
C THR A 39 11.18 -3.73 -12.29
N ARG A 40 10.81 -4.01 -11.04
CA ARG A 40 9.44 -4.43 -10.67
C ARG A 40 8.39 -3.41 -11.11
N ARG A 41 8.76 -2.13 -11.21
CA ARG A 41 7.91 -1.03 -11.65
C ARG A 41 8.04 -0.70 -13.14
N LYS A 42 8.48 -1.70 -13.94
CA LYS A 42 8.70 -1.59 -15.40
C LYS A 42 9.78 -0.58 -15.80
N GLY A 43 10.70 -0.23 -14.88
CA GLY A 43 11.90 0.52 -15.19
C GLY A 43 12.89 -0.32 -15.99
N ALA A 44 13.33 0.21 -17.12
CA ALA A 44 14.41 -0.38 -17.93
C ALA A 44 15.73 0.31 -17.59
N LEU A 45 16.73 -0.44 -17.12
CA LEU A 45 18.05 0.09 -16.84
C LEU A 45 18.74 0.45 -18.17
N ILE A 46 19.12 1.71 -18.31
CA ILE A 46 19.79 2.25 -19.52
C ILE A 46 21.29 2.35 -19.29
N ARG A 47 21.69 2.79 -18.09
CA ARG A 47 23.11 3.01 -17.78
C ARG A 47 23.37 2.73 -16.31
N MET A 48 24.55 2.20 -16.04
CA MET A 48 25.11 2.04 -14.71
C MET A 48 26.56 2.56 -14.73
N GLU A 49 26.87 3.51 -13.85
CA GLU A 49 28.19 4.15 -13.81
C GLU A 49 28.69 4.25 -12.36
N PRO A 50 29.77 3.57 -12.01
CA PRO A 50 30.43 3.75 -10.72
C PRO A 50 31.00 5.16 -10.57
N ARG A 51 30.77 5.81 -9.42
CA ARG A 51 31.24 7.15 -9.06
C ARG A 51 31.86 7.14 -7.65
N GLY A 52 33.11 6.73 -7.57
CA GLY A 52 33.79 6.58 -6.29
C GLY A 52 33.17 5.46 -5.44
N ASP A 53 32.61 5.80 -4.30
CA ASP A 53 31.93 4.89 -3.36
C ASP A 53 30.43 4.73 -3.65
N ARG A 54 29.91 5.38 -4.71
CA ARG A 54 28.51 5.34 -5.13
C ARG A 54 28.40 4.88 -6.57
N THR A 55 27.21 4.45 -6.95
CA THR A 55 26.87 4.08 -8.33
C THR A 55 25.68 4.88 -8.80
N LEU A 56 25.79 5.51 -9.97
CA LEU A 56 24.70 6.13 -10.68
C LEU A 56 24.00 5.08 -11.54
N LEU A 57 22.68 4.97 -11.40
CA LEU A 57 21.79 4.14 -12.17
C LEU A 57 20.81 5.03 -12.95
N GLU A 58 20.70 4.86 -14.23
CA GLU A 58 19.75 5.58 -15.09
C GLU A 58 18.73 4.61 -15.68
N PHE A 59 17.45 4.91 -15.51
CA PHE A 59 16.33 4.11 -15.99
C PHE A 59 15.38 4.92 -16.87
N GLU A 60 14.69 4.23 -17.77
CA GLU A 60 13.45 4.68 -18.36
C GLU A 60 12.28 3.98 -17.68
N ILE A 61 11.42 4.73 -17.01
CA ILE A 61 10.36 4.19 -16.18
C ILE A 61 9.02 4.88 -16.50
N PRO A 62 7.89 4.15 -16.54
CA PRO A 62 6.58 4.80 -16.62
C PRO A 62 6.35 5.73 -15.43
N THR A 63 5.75 6.91 -15.65
CA THR A 63 5.43 7.87 -14.57
C THR A 63 4.65 7.21 -13.43
N ARG A 64 3.70 6.31 -13.75
CA ARG A 64 2.96 5.55 -12.72
C ARG A 64 3.88 4.66 -11.87
N GLY A 65 5.01 4.18 -12.40
CA GLY A 65 6.01 3.40 -11.66
C GLY A 65 6.79 4.20 -10.63
N LEU A 66 6.78 5.54 -10.71
CA LEU A 66 7.44 6.41 -9.74
C LEU A 66 6.63 6.56 -8.43
N MET A 67 5.32 6.26 -8.47
CA MET A 67 4.47 6.37 -7.27
C MET A 67 5.01 5.46 -6.17
N GLY A 68 5.37 6.03 -5.01
CA GLY A 68 5.95 5.33 -3.86
C GLY A 68 7.37 4.76 -4.09
N LEU A 69 7.95 4.86 -5.30
CA LEU A 69 9.28 4.34 -5.56
C LEU A 69 10.35 5.06 -4.71
N ARG A 70 10.24 6.38 -4.59
CA ARG A 70 11.19 7.17 -3.79
C ARG A 70 11.19 6.73 -2.33
N SER A 71 10.01 6.59 -1.72
CA SER A 71 9.85 6.14 -0.32
C SER A 71 10.43 4.74 -0.13
N ASN A 72 10.14 3.83 -1.06
CA ASN A 72 10.68 2.47 -1.02
C ASN A 72 12.20 2.43 -1.18
N LEU A 73 12.76 3.24 -2.09
CA LEU A 73 14.22 3.36 -2.27
C LEU A 73 14.88 3.90 -1.00
N LEU A 74 14.35 4.97 -0.40
CA LEU A 74 14.89 5.54 0.83
C LEU A 74 14.85 4.50 1.97
N THR A 75 13.76 3.76 2.10
CA THR A 75 13.65 2.69 3.11
C THR A 75 14.67 1.58 2.86
N ALA A 76 14.79 1.09 1.62
CA ALA A 76 15.70 0.00 1.26
C ALA A 76 17.18 0.39 1.37
N THR A 77 17.49 1.68 1.22
CA THR A 77 18.86 2.22 1.25
C THR A 77 19.17 2.96 2.55
N GLN A 78 18.34 2.81 3.59
CA GLN A 78 18.50 3.48 4.88
C GLN A 78 18.61 5.01 4.78
N GLY A 79 17.94 5.60 3.79
CA GLY A 79 17.96 7.04 3.52
C GLY A 79 19.09 7.53 2.61
N GLU A 80 19.98 6.64 2.15
CA GLU A 80 21.18 7.02 1.40
C GLU A 80 20.93 7.22 -0.10
N ALA A 81 19.78 6.83 -0.66
CA ALA A 81 19.48 7.03 -2.08
C ALA A 81 19.25 8.51 -2.41
N VAL A 82 19.88 8.98 -3.48
CA VAL A 82 19.56 10.25 -4.13
C VAL A 82 18.76 9.91 -5.39
N VAL A 83 17.55 10.47 -5.50
CA VAL A 83 16.61 10.15 -6.59
C VAL A 83 16.17 11.41 -7.28
N ALA A 84 16.34 11.46 -8.60
CA ALA A 84 15.86 12.52 -9.47
C ALA A 84 15.18 11.91 -10.69
N HIS A 85 14.16 12.57 -11.22
CA HIS A 85 13.50 12.13 -12.45
C HIS A 85 13.06 13.34 -13.29
N ARG A 86 12.90 13.10 -14.59
CA ARG A 86 12.39 14.09 -15.53
C ARG A 86 11.57 13.42 -16.63
N PHE A 87 10.55 14.10 -17.10
CA PHE A 87 9.77 13.64 -18.24
C PHE A 87 10.66 13.50 -19.49
N LYS A 88 10.48 12.38 -20.20
CA LYS A 88 11.16 12.10 -21.46
C LYS A 88 10.22 12.23 -22.65
N ASP A 89 9.33 11.26 -22.81
CA ASP A 89 8.42 11.14 -23.96
C ASP A 89 7.21 10.28 -23.60
N TYR A 90 6.37 9.99 -24.61
CA TYR A 90 5.30 8.99 -24.52
C TYR A 90 5.70 7.75 -25.28
N GLN A 91 5.68 6.59 -24.63
CA GLN A 91 5.98 5.29 -25.22
C GLN A 91 4.80 4.33 -25.09
N PRO A 92 4.77 3.23 -25.87
CA PRO A 92 3.74 2.20 -25.73
C PRO A 92 3.60 1.70 -24.28
N TYR A 93 2.35 1.45 -23.87
CA TYR A 93 2.03 0.97 -22.53
C TYR A 93 2.81 -0.30 -22.18
N LYS A 94 3.55 -0.30 -21.07
CA LYS A 94 4.46 -1.38 -20.65
C LYS A 94 3.80 -2.50 -19.83
N GLY A 95 2.46 -2.56 -19.81
CA GLY A 95 1.71 -3.55 -19.03
C GLY A 95 1.52 -3.14 -17.58
N ASP A 96 0.81 -3.94 -16.80
CA ASP A 96 0.43 -3.61 -15.43
C ASP A 96 1.63 -3.64 -14.47
N ILE A 97 1.55 -2.80 -13.45
CA ILE A 97 2.54 -2.71 -12.36
C ILE A 97 1.83 -3.14 -11.09
N GLU A 98 2.33 -4.19 -10.46
CA GLU A 98 1.88 -4.59 -9.13
C GLU A 98 2.48 -3.64 -8.09
N MET A 99 1.65 -2.74 -7.56
CA MET A 99 2.08 -1.74 -6.58
C MET A 99 2.12 -2.33 -5.17
N ARG A 100 1.14 -3.15 -4.83
CA ARG A 100 1.00 -3.81 -3.54
C ARG A 100 0.63 -5.28 -3.77
N THR A 101 1.37 -6.19 -3.17
CA THR A 101 1.13 -7.63 -3.25
C THR A 101 0.15 -8.14 -2.20
N ASN A 102 0.02 -7.43 -1.07
CA ASN A 102 -0.81 -7.81 0.06
C ASN A 102 -2.22 -7.24 -0.07
N GLY A 103 -3.22 -8.04 0.29
CA GLY A 103 -4.60 -7.60 0.39
C GLY A 103 -4.86 -6.72 1.62
N SER A 104 -6.09 -6.26 1.76
CA SER A 104 -6.56 -5.46 2.88
C SER A 104 -7.31 -6.27 3.93
N LEU A 105 -7.16 -5.92 5.20
CA LEU A 105 -8.10 -6.28 6.26
C LEU A 105 -9.23 -5.26 6.26
N VAL A 106 -10.45 -5.70 5.93
CA VAL A 106 -11.60 -4.82 5.76
C VAL A 106 -12.63 -5.10 6.85
N SER A 107 -13.08 -4.05 7.55
CA SER A 107 -14.09 -4.20 8.59
C SER A 107 -15.43 -4.63 7.99
N LEU A 108 -16.08 -5.62 8.65
CA LEU A 108 -17.45 -6.04 8.33
C LEU A 108 -18.50 -5.18 9.01
N GLU A 109 -18.21 -4.68 10.18
CA GLU A 109 -19.19 -4.01 11.03
C GLU A 109 -18.72 -2.61 11.44
N THR A 110 -19.70 -1.78 11.82
CA THR A 110 -19.46 -0.47 12.42
C THR A 110 -19.47 -0.61 13.94
N GLY A 111 -18.48 0.00 14.59
CA GLY A 111 -18.36 -0.01 16.05
C GLY A 111 -16.95 0.33 16.50
N GLU A 112 -16.65 0.03 17.75
CA GLU A 112 -15.32 0.25 18.35
C GLU A 112 -14.41 -0.95 18.14
N ALA A 113 -13.15 -0.70 17.80
CA ALA A 113 -12.12 -1.73 17.64
C ALA A 113 -11.72 -2.30 19.02
N ILE A 114 -11.93 -3.59 19.23
CA ILE A 114 -11.72 -4.26 20.52
C ILE A 114 -10.38 -5.00 20.54
N ALA A 115 -9.51 -4.66 21.49
CA ALA A 115 -8.18 -5.25 21.63
C ALA A 115 -8.17 -6.79 21.60
N TYR A 116 -9.12 -7.42 22.29
CA TYR A 116 -9.26 -8.89 22.31
C TYR A 116 -9.51 -9.50 20.92
N SER A 117 -10.35 -8.86 20.10
CA SER A 117 -10.67 -9.32 18.76
C SER A 117 -9.50 -9.06 17.80
N MET A 118 -8.82 -7.94 17.94
CA MET A 118 -7.61 -7.62 17.18
C MET A 118 -6.49 -8.62 17.49
N ASN A 119 -6.24 -8.94 18.76
CA ASN A 119 -5.20 -9.90 19.17
C ASN A 119 -5.38 -11.29 18.54
N LYS A 120 -6.61 -11.75 18.36
CA LYS A 120 -6.91 -13.02 17.69
C LYS A 120 -6.62 -13.04 16.18
N LEU A 121 -6.40 -11.89 15.60
CA LEU A 121 -6.21 -11.71 14.16
C LEU A 121 -4.80 -11.20 13.82
N LEU A 122 -3.88 -11.14 14.79
CA LEU A 122 -2.49 -10.70 14.55
C LEU A 122 -1.73 -11.59 13.56
N ASP A 123 -2.08 -12.87 13.49
CA ASP A 123 -1.56 -13.81 12.50
C ASP A 123 -2.06 -13.51 11.07
N ARG A 124 -3.12 -12.73 10.94
CA ARG A 124 -3.72 -12.37 9.65
C ARG A 124 -3.12 -11.12 9.04
N GLY A 125 -2.49 -10.25 9.84
CA GLY A 125 -1.93 -9.02 9.30
C GLY A 125 -1.56 -7.97 10.33
N ARG A 126 -1.32 -6.76 9.85
CA ARG A 126 -0.98 -5.59 10.66
C ARG A 126 -2.12 -4.59 10.64
N PHE A 127 -2.41 -3.98 11.78
CA PHE A 127 -3.51 -3.02 11.89
C PHE A 127 -3.07 -1.57 11.65
N PHE A 128 -3.99 -0.77 11.11
CA PHE A 128 -3.86 0.68 10.91
C PHE A 128 -4.64 1.47 11.97
N VAL A 129 -5.48 0.78 12.72
CA VAL A 129 -6.32 1.33 13.79
C VAL A 129 -5.84 0.83 15.14
N GLU A 130 -6.08 1.63 16.18
CA GLU A 130 -5.79 1.29 17.56
C GLU A 130 -7.03 0.74 18.26
N PRO A 131 -6.88 -0.02 19.35
CA PRO A 131 -8.02 -0.38 20.19
C PRO A 131 -8.73 0.86 20.72
N GLY A 132 -10.05 0.85 20.71
CA GLY A 132 -10.86 1.99 21.11
C GLY A 132 -11.22 2.96 19.98
N GLU A 133 -10.61 2.82 18.80
CA GLU A 133 -10.99 3.65 17.65
C GLU A 133 -12.36 3.21 17.09
N GLU A 134 -13.18 4.19 16.71
CA GLU A 134 -14.41 3.96 15.98
C GLU A 134 -14.12 3.65 14.51
N ILE A 135 -14.66 2.54 14.05
CA ILE A 135 -14.52 2.04 12.67
C ILE A 135 -15.89 1.78 12.06
N TYR A 136 -15.95 1.63 10.75
CA TYR A 136 -17.20 1.34 10.03
C TYR A 136 -17.03 0.21 9.01
N GLY A 137 -18.15 -0.39 8.59
CA GLY A 137 -18.15 -1.45 7.58
C GLY A 137 -17.59 -0.95 6.24
N GLY A 138 -16.65 -1.71 5.64
CA GLY A 138 -15.94 -1.32 4.43
C GLY A 138 -14.69 -0.46 4.66
N GLN A 139 -14.38 -0.06 5.89
CA GLN A 139 -13.11 0.60 6.22
C GLN A 139 -11.96 -0.41 6.13
N VAL A 140 -10.83 0.01 5.53
CA VAL A 140 -9.58 -0.73 5.55
C VAL A 140 -8.91 -0.48 6.90
N VAL A 141 -8.86 -1.50 7.73
CA VAL A 141 -8.37 -1.43 9.11
C VAL A 141 -7.00 -2.06 9.30
N GLY A 142 -6.42 -2.62 8.21
CA GLY A 142 -5.10 -3.22 8.25
C GLY A 142 -4.66 -3.80 6.92
N GLU A 143 -3.42 -4.28 6.88
CA GLU A 143 -2.82 -5.02 5.77
C GLU A 143 -2.91 -6.51 6.06
N HIS A 144 -3.39 -7.29 5.08
CA HIS A 144 -3.43 -8.74 5.18
C HIS A 144 -2.07 -9.35 4.82
N THR A 145 -1.74 -10.50 5.40
CA THR A 145 -0.49 -11.23 5.09
C THR A 145 -0.53 -11.96 3.74
N ARG A 146 -1.70 -12.03 3.09
CA ARG A 146 -1.91 -12.69 1.79
C ARG A 146 -2.34 -11.67 0.75
N ASP A 147 -2.31 -12.08 -0.51
CA ASP A 147 -2.67 -11.30 -1.69
C ASP A 147 -4.14 -10.88 -1.77
N ARG A 148 -5.03 -11.55 -1.05
CA ARG A 148 -6.48 -11.32 -1.09
C ARG A 148 -6.98 -10.53 0.10
N ASP A 149 -7.98 -9.71 -0.14
CA ASP A 149 -8.70 -9.02 0.93
C ASP A 149 -9.38 -10.00 1.88
N LEU A 150 -9.33 -9.67 3.15
CA LEU A 150 -10.00 -10.42 4.21
C LEU A 150 -10.98 -9.53 4.96
N ASN A 151 -12.26 -9.88 4.89
CA ASN A 151 -13.28 -9.23 5.71
C ASN A 151 -13.20 -9.76 7.15
N ILE A 152 -13.04 -8.86 8.10
CA ILE A 152 -12.86 -9.19 9.52
C ILE A 152 -13.85 -8.44 10.40
N ASN A 153 -14.12 -8.97 11.57
CA ASN A 153 -14.90 -8.29 12.60
C ASN A 153 -14.06 -8.12 13.86
N ILE A 154 -13.58 -6.90 14.09
CA ILE A 154 -12.79 -6.53 15.26
C ILE A 154 -13.60 -5.79 16.33
N CYS A 155 -14.94 -5.66 16.15
CA CYS A 155 -15.84 -5.05 17.13
C CYS A 155 -16.42 -6.07 18.14
N LYS A 156 -16.06 -7.36 18.01
CA LYS A 156 -16.62 -8.40 18.90
C LYS A 156 -16.00 -8.34 20.28
N THR A 157 -16.83 -8.20 21.30
CA THR A 157 -16.43 -8.34 22.69
C THR A 157 -16.22 -9.80 23.08
N LYS A 158 -15.44 -10.05 24.13
CA LYS A 158 -15.31 -11.36 24.74
C LYS A 158 -16.67 -11.77 25.30
N LYS A 159 -17.24 -12.89 24.86
CA LYS A 159 -18.44 -13.45 25.50
C LYS A 159 -18.06 -13.82 26.95
N LEU A 160 -18.78 -13.25 27.91
CA LEU A 160 -18.65 -13.62 29.33
C LEU A 160 -19.12 -15.08 29.50
N THR A 161 -18.20 -16.01 29.39
CA THR A 161 -18.42 -17.41 29.72
C THR A 161 -17.62 -17.74 30.97
N ASN A 162 -18.33 -17.97 32.08
CA ASN A 162 -17.89 -18.40 33.42
C ASN A 162 -17.29 -17.35 34.34
N VAL A 163 -18.02 -17.14 35.43
CA VAL A 163 -17.74 -16.28 36.59
C VAL A 163 -16.49 -16.71 37.39
N ARG A 164 -15.88 -17.87 37.08
CA ARG A 164 -14.73 -18.43 37.84
C ARG A 164 -13.36 -18.05 37.31
N ALA A 165 -13.24 -17.36 36.17
CA ALA A 165 -11.98 -16.95 35.56
C ALA A 165 -11.80 -15.42 35.48
N SER A 166 -12.40 -14.67 36.39
CA SER A 166 -12.32 -13.18 36.40
C SER A 166 -11.00 -12.63 36.97
N GLY A 167 -9.98 -13.51 37.18
CA GLY A 167 -8.74 -13.14 37.86
C GLY A 167 -7.53 -12.87 36.98
N SER A 168 -7.58 -13.08 35.66
CA SER A 168 -6.46 -12.76 34.80
C SER A 168 -6.96 -12.15 33.48
N ASP A 169 -7.31 -10.87 33.51
CA ASP A 169 -7.23 -10.05 32.30
C ASP A 169 -5.75 -9.85 32.00
N GLU A 170 -5.14 -10.83 31.31
CA GLU A 170 -3.85 -10.60 30.67
C GLU A 170 -3.98 -9.35 29.83
N LYS A 171 -3.19 -8.32 30.16
CA LYS A 171 -3.10 -7.11 29.34
C LYS A 171 -2.69 -7.55 27.94
N VAL A 172 -3.64 -7.51 27.02
CA VAL A 172 -3.38 -7.78 25.61
C VAL A 172 -2.44 -6.70 25.09
N VAL A 173 -1.19 -7.07 24.84
CA VAL A 173 -0.20 -6.16 24.23
C VAL A 173 -0.29 -6.34 22.73
N LEU A 174 -0.82 -5.33 22.04
CA LEU A 174 -0.85 -5.28 20.59
C LEU A 174 0.37 -4.54 20.05
N PRO A 175 0.90 -4.94 18.88
CA PRO A 175 1.84 -4.10 18.14
C PRO A 175 1.20 -2.72 17.85
N PRO A 176 2.01 -1.64 17.82
CA PRO A 176 1.49 -0.32 17.49
C PRO A 176 0.87 -0.33 16.08
N ALA A 177 -0.20 0.42 15.91
CA ALA A 177 -0.85 0.59 14.61
C ALA A 177 0.08 1.32 13.64
N ILE A 178 0.07 0.89 12.37
CA ILE A 178 0.78 1.61 11.30
C ILE A 178 -0.02 2.89 11.01
N LYS A 179 0.62 4.04 11.15
CA LYS A 179 0.04 5.34 10.80
C LYS A 179 0.68 5.84 9.52
N PHE A 180 -0.14 6.30 8.60
CA PHE A 180 0.29 6.84 7.31
C PHE A 180 0.19 8.36 7.29
N SER A 181 1.10 9.04 6.61
CA SER A 181 0.86 10.38 6.09
C SER A 181 -0.15 10.32 4.95
N LEU A 182 -0.63 11.48 4.49
CA LEU A 182 -1.55 11.53 3.35
C LEU A 182 -0.91 10.97 2.09
N GLU A 183 0.35 11.32 1.83
CA GLU A 183 1.11 10.85 0.69
C GLU A 183 1.28 9.33 0.73
N GLU A 184 1.70 8.79 1.86
CA GLU A 184 1.85 7.34 2.04
C GLU A 184 0.52 6.60 1.87
N ALA A 185 -0.58 7.16 2.37
CA ALA A 185 -1.90 6.55 2.21
C ALA A 185 -2.35 6.53 0.74
N LEU A 186 -2.11 7.61 -0.02
CA LEU A 186 -2.41 7.68 -1.45
C LEU A 186 -1.52 6.75 -2.30
N GLU A 187 -0.28 6.51 -1.87
CA GLU A 187 0.63 5.53 -2.48
C GLU A 187 0.22 4.09 -2.14
N TYR A 188 -0.34 3.88 -0.94
CA TYR A 188 -0.69 2.56 -0.42
C TYR A 188 -1.98 1.99 -0.99
N ILE A 189 -3.04 2.81 -1.18
CA ILE A 189 -4.36 2.36 -1.63
C ILE A 189 -4.31 1.71 -3.02
N GLN A 190 -5.22 0.77 -3.25
CA GLN A 190 -5.47 0.14 -4.55
C GLN A 190 -6.57 0.88 -5.33
N GLU A 191 -6.81 0.47 -6.59
CA GLU A 191 -7.81 1.11 -7.47
C GLU A 191 -9.23 1.04 -6.92
N ASP A 192 -9.55 0.02 -6.12
CA ASP A 192 -10.84 -0.19 -5.46
C ASP A 192 -10.93 0.47 -4.07
N GLU A 193 -9.93 1.26 -3.70
CA GLU A 193 -9.82 1.91 -2.39
C GLU A 193 -9.79 3.44 -2.51
N LEU A 194 -10.20 4.11 -1.44
CA LEU A 194 -10.19 5.56 -1.30
C LEU A 194 -9.58 5.97 0.04
N VAL A 195 -8.89 7.10 0.04
CA VAL A 195 -8.54 7.83 1.28
C VAL A 195 -9.65 8.81 1.60
N GLU A 196 -10.22 8.70 2.78
CA GLU A 196 -11.19 9.61 3.35
C GLU A 196 -10.49 10.53 4.35
N ILE A 197 -10.66 11.83 4.18
CA ILE A 197 -10.04 12.85 5.03
C ILE A 197 -11.13 13.68 5.68
N THR A 198 -11.10 13.73 7.00
CA THR A 198 -11.91 14.61 7.82
C THR A 198 -10.99 15.49 8.66
N PRO A 199 -11.50 16.55 9.30
CA PRO A 199 -10.67 17.38 10.19
C PRO A 199 -9.93 16.60 11.29
N ASN A 200 -10.50 15.47 11.73
CA ASN A 200 -9.99 14.70 12.88
C ASN A 200 -9.37 13.36 12.50
N HIS A 201 -9.71 12.82 11.32
CA HIS A 201 -9.32 11.47 10.94
C HIS A 201 -8.93 11.37 9.47
N MET A 202 -7.92 10.57 9.19
CA MET A 202 -7.60 10.05 7.88
C MET A 202 -7.83 8.54 7.91
N ARG A 203 -8.65 8.03 7.00
CA ARG A 203 -9.05 6.62 6.92
C ARG A 203 -8.94 6.13 5.49
N MET A 204 -8.62 4.86 5.34
CA MET A 204 -8.72 4.17 4.04
C MET A 204 -9.98 3.33 4.03
N ARG A 205 -10.66 3.26 2.89
CA ARG A 205 -11.88 2.47 2.75
C ARG A 205 -12.03 1.90 1.35
N LYS A 206 -12.82 0.86 1.21
CA LYS A 206 -13.24 0.37 -0.10
C LYS A 206 -14.22 1.35 -0.76
N ILE A 207 -14.21 1.44 -2.09
CA ILE A 207 -15.21 2.20 -2.86
C ILE A 207 -16.60 1.63 -2.57
N GLN A 208 -16.75 0.31 -2.69
CA GLN A 208 -17.96 -0.41 -2.31
C GLN A 208 -17.85 -0.87 -0.86
N LEU A 209 -18.66 -0.30 0.02
CA LEU A 209 -18.61 -0.61 1.45
C LEU A 209 -19.21 -1.98 1.76
N ASP A 210 -20.29 -2.38 1.07
CA ASP A 210 -20.95 -3.66 1.27
C ASP A 210 -20.09 -4.82 0.70
N PRO A 211 -19.78 -5.86 1.49
CA PRO A 211 -19.01 -7.01 1.04
C PRO A 211 -19.72 -7.85 -0.05
N LEU A 212 -21.04 -7.82 -0.11
CA LEU A 212 -21.79 -8.52 -1.15
C LEU A 212 -21.67 -7.83 -2.51
N ASP A 213 -21.71 -6.49 -2.51
CA ASP A 213 -21.55 -5.71 -3.73
C ASP A 213 -20.11 -5.83 -4.26
N ARG A 214 -19.10 -5.86 -3.38
CA ARG A 214 -17.71 -6.14 -3.80
C ARG A 214 -17.59 -7.49 -4.51
N LYS A 215 -18.21 -8.55 -3.98
CA LYS A 215 -18.19 -9.89 -4.61
C LYS A 215 -18.91 -9.92 -5.96
N ARG A 216 -19.99 -9.16 -6.12
CA ARG A 216 -20.73 -9.08 -7.39
C ARG A 216 -19.91 -8.39 -8.47
N ASN A 217 -19.22 -7.31 -8.11
CA ASN A 217 -18.41 -6.55 -9.07
C ASN A 217 -17.18 -7.35 -9.51
N SER A 218 -16.47 -8.02 -8.61
CA SER A 218 -15.34 -8.87 -8.99
C SER A 218 -15.74 -10.06 -9.89
N ALA A 219 -16.96 -10.59 -9.75
CA ALA A 219 -17.46 -11.67 -10.61
C ALA A 219 -17.92 -11.19 -12.01
N ASN A 220 -18.05 -9.88 -12.23
CA ASN A 220 -18.41 -9.30 -13.53
C ASN A 220 -17.19 -8.80 -14.31
N GLU A 221 -15.99 -8.78 -13.70
CA GLU A 221 -14.73 -8.36 -14.31
C GLU A 221 -13.90 -9.56 -14.84
N ASP A 222 -14.25 -10.80 -14.44
CA ASP A 222 -13.73 -12.08 -14.97
C ASP A 222 -14.58 -12.56 -16.18
#